data_eac1e6d9765f1bd21641ca876d5dd162
#
_entry.id   eac1e6d9765f1bd21641ca876d5dd162
#
_cell.length_a   1.000
_cell.length_b   1.000
_cell.length_c   1.000
_cell.angle_alpha   90.00
_cell.angle_beta   90.00
_cell.angle_gamma   90.00
#
_symmetry.space_group_name_H-M   'P 1'
#
loop_
_entity.id
_entity.type
_entity.pdbx_description
1 polymer ?
#
loop_
_entity_poly.entity_id
_entity_poly.type
_entity_poly.pdbx_seq_one_letter_code
_entity_poly.pdbx_strand_id
1 'polypeptide(L)'
;MAKNLQTKFSTRQYMLSRDFEIYYYNEPASEKVSIHSHDYYEFYFFLEGDVSIWIEGEQYPLKYGDMVLIPPGIKHMAMVHGNEIPYRRFVFWISVEYCNQLMEVSSSYGYLMQNVLVKKTYIFHNDLITFNTIQYRIFQLIEEIKSERFGKEAKVSLCVNDLVLQLNRIVYEQQNPKSEKEEQNLYQNIIYYIDDHLDEELSLEQLAGQFFVSKYHIAHIFKEQMGLSVHQYILKKRMQAS
;
A
#
# COMPACT_ATOMS: atom_id res chain seq x y z
N MET A 1 -7.52 -21.56 -18.60
CA MET A 1 -6.12 -21.93 -18.33
C MET A 1 -5.65 -21.11 -17.15
N ALA A 2 -5.02 -21.72 -16.15
CA ALA A 2 -4.40 -20.98 -15.04
C ALA A 2 -3.22 -20.16 -15.58
N LYS A 3 -3.22 -18.83 -15.30
CA LYS A 3 -2.13 -17.94 -15.70
C LYS A 3 -0.91 -18.24 -14.86
N ASN A 4 0.20 -18.68 -15.46
CA ASN A 4 1.46 -18.86 -14.76
C ASN A 4 2.16 -17.49 -14.66
N LEU A 5 2.18 -16.89 -13.48
CA LEU A 5 2.82 -15.61 -13.20
C LEU A 5 4.27 -15.75 -12.72
N GLN A 6 4.72 -16.98 -12.42
CA GLN A 6 6.04 -17.24 -11.90
C GLN A 6 7.13 -16.81 -12.87
N THR A 7 8.19 -16.23 -12.33
CA THR A 7 9.40 -15.88 -13.06
C THR A 7 10.18 -17.12 -13.42
N LYS A 8 10.66 -17.24 -14.68
CA LYS A 8 11.31 -18.46 -15.22
C LYS A 8 12.83 -18.50 -15.06
N PHE A 9 13.44 -17.47 -14.51
CA PHE A 9 14.89 -17.40 -14.34
C PHE A 9 15.26 -17.29 -12.87
N SER A 10 16.48 -17.72 -12.54
CA SER A 10 17.05 -17.58 -11.21
C SER A 10 17.14 -16.11 -10.78
N THR A 11 17.16 -15.87 -9.48
CA THR A 11 17.25 -14.54 -8.88
C THR A 11 18.47 -13.79 -9.40
N ARG A 12 18.27 -12.61 -9.99
CA ARG A 12 19.32 -11.66 -10.35
C ARG A 12 19.53 -10.66 -9.22
N GLN A 13 20.69 -10.00 -9.24
CA GLN A 13 21.04 -8.90 -8.33
C GLN A 13 21.27 -7.58 -9.08
N TYR A 14 20.74 -7.45 -10.30
CA TYR A 14 20.87 -6.25 -11.12
C TYR A 14 19.65 -6.06 -12.02
N MET A 15 19.26 -4.81 -12.25
CA MET A 15 18.20 -4.43 -13.18
C MET A 15 18.71 -4.47 -14.64
N LEU A 16 17.83 -4.88 -15.55
CA LEU A 16 18.03 -4.75 -17.00
C LEU A 16 17.18 -3.62 -17.58
N SER A 17 16.00 -3.39 -17.02
CA SER A 17 15.15 -2.28 -17.42
C SER A 17 15.71 -0.97 -16.86
N ARG A 18 15.53 0.12 -17.62
CA ARG A 18 15.91 1.45 -17.18
C ARG A 18 15.06 1.96 -16.03
N ASP A 19 13.76 1.65 -16.03
CA ASP A 19 12.78 2.29 -15.16
C ASP A 19 12.39 1.40 -13.99
N PHE A 20 11.89 0.21 -14.25
CA PHE A 20 11.45 -0.72 -13.20
C PHE A 20 11.41 -2.17 -13.70
N GLU A 21 11.39 -3.12 -12.76
CA GLU A 21 11.16 -4.55 -12.99
C GLU A 21 10.31 -5.13 -11.87
N ILE A 22 9.45 -6.11 -12.19
CA ILE A 22 8.62 -6.79 -11.20
C ILE A 22 8.59 -8.29 -11.45
N TYR A 23 8.72 -9.08 -10.35
CA TYR A 23 8.88 -10.52 -10.39
C TYR A 23 8.04 -11.21 -9.34
N TYR A 24 7.59 -12.41 -9.65
CA TYR A 24 7.04 -13.35 -8.69
C TYR A 24 7.95 -14.57 -8.59
N TYR A 25 8.51 -14.81 -7.44
CA TYR A 25 9.34 -15.95 -7.13
C TYR A 25 8.60 -16.97 -6.27
N ASN A 26 8.75 -18.24 -6.61
CA ASN A 26 8.29 -19.40 -5.86
C ASN A 26 9.38 -20.47 -6.00
N GLU A 27 10.35 -20.40 -5.10
CA GLU A 27 11.59 -21.19 -5.19
C GLU A 27 11.68 -22.16 -4.01
N PRO A 28 12.27 -23.36 -4.23
CA PRO A 28 12.72 -24.17 -3.11
C PRO A 28 13.73 -23.39 -2.28
N ALA A 29 13.76 -23.60 -0.99
CA ALA A 29 14.55 -22.87 -0.02
C ALA A 29 16.09 -22.97 -0.16
N SER A 30 16.62 -23.43 -1.29
CA SER A 30 18.01 -23.87 -1.43
C SER A 30 19.01 -22.82 -1.95
N GLU A 31 18.57 -21.69 -2.50
CA GLU A 31 19.49 -20.69 -3.04
C GLU A 31 19.91 -19.67 -1.97
N LYS A 32 21.18 -19.73 -1.57
CA LYS A 32 21.78 -18.72 -0.68
C LYS A 32 22.15 -17.49 -1.51
N VAL A 33 21.48 -16.40 -1.25
CA VAL A 33 21.87 -15.09 -1.77
C VAL A 33 22.96 -14.52 -0.85
N SER A 34 24.11 -14.12 -1.41
CA SER A 34 25.17 -13.45 -0.65
C SER A 34 24.80 -12.02 -0.29
N ILE A 35 25.47 -11.43 0.70
CA ILE A 35 25.34 -10.01 1.02
C ILE A 35 25.68 -9.18 -0.21
N HIS A 36 24.77 -8.30 -0.61
CA HIS A 36 24.95 -7.42 -1.76
C HIS A 36 24.28 -6.05 -1.51
N SER A 37 24.51 -5.14 -2.42
CA SER A 37 23.82 -3.85 -2.53
C SER A 37 23.68 -3.50 -4.01
N HIS A 38 22.78 -2.61 -4.34
CA HIS A 38 22.50 -2.16 -5.70
C HIS A 38 22.18 -0.66 -5.71
N ASP A 39 22.02 -0.07 -6.89
CA ASP A 39 21.82 1.37 -7.10
C ASP A 39 20.35 1.78 -7.37
N TYR A 40 19.42 0.88 -7.13
CA TYR A 40 17.98 1.08 -7.27
C TYR A 40 17.25 0.78 -5.96
N TYR A 41 15.98 1.18 -5.86
CA TYR A 41 15.09 0.78 -4.76
C TYR A 41 14.55 -0.62 -5.01
N GLU A 42 14.60 -1.48 -3.98
CA GLU A 42 14.04 -2.82 -4.02
C GLU A 42 12.94 -2.99 -3.00
N PHE A 43 11.77 -3.41 -3.48
CA PHE A 43 10.64 -3.78 -2.64
C PHE A 43 10.49 -5.30 -2.62
N TYR A 44 10.44 -5.87 -1.44
CA TYR A 44 9.99 -7.23 -1.19
C TYR A 44 8.58 -7.23 -0.65
N PHE A 45 7.74 -8.11 -1.15
CA PHE A 45 6.42 -8.39 -0.61
C PHE A 45 6.38 -9.87 -0.24
N PHE A 46 6.48 -10.15 1.04
CA PHE A 46 6.65 -11.50 1.55
C PHE A 46 5.32 -12.25 1.61
N LEU A 47 5.29 -13.47 1.07
CA LEU A 47 4.10 -14.30 0.98
C LEU A 47 4.22 -15.55 1.87
N GLU A 48 5.33 -16.27 1.78
CA GLU A 48 5.49 -17.56 2.47
C GLU A 48 6.96 -17.98 2.54
N GLY A 49 7.28 -18.74 3.57
CA GLY A 49 8.59 -19.30 3.82
C GLY A 49 9.04 -19.11 5.27
N ASP A 50 10.07 -19.83 5.67
CA ASP A 50 10.80 -19.56 6.91
C ASP A 50 12.02 -18.70 6.57
N VAL A 51 11.83 -17.37 6.57
CA VAL A 51 12.80 -16.41 6.03
C VAL A 51 12.97 -15.23 6.96
N SER A 52 14.20 -14.79 7.11
CA SER A 52 14.52 -13.47 7.62
C SER A 52 15.31 -12.67 6.58
N ILE A 53 15.29 -11.35 6.69
CA ILE A 53 16.15 -10.49 5.90
C ILE A 53 17.19 -9.84 6.82
N TRP A 54 18.45 -9.91 6.40
CA TRP A 54 19.55 -9.21 7.05
C TRP A 54 19.79 -7.88 6.34
N ILE A 55 19.81 -6.76 7.09
CA ILE A 55 20.01 -5.42 6.56
C ILE A 55 20.96 -4.67 7.49
N GLU A 56 22.10 -4.18 6.97
CA GLU A 56 23.04 -3.30 7.68
C GLU A 56 23.49 -3.82 9.07
N GLY A 57 23.55 -5.13 9.28
CA GLY A 57 23.98 -5.74 10.56
C GLY A 57 22.85 -6.33 11.41
N GLU A 58 21.61 -6.01 11.09
CA GLU A 58 20.44 -6.50 11.83
C GLU A 58 19.65 -7.54 11.04
N GLN A 59 19.01 -8.46 11.75
CA GLN A 59 18.20 -9.51 11.14
C GLN A 59 16.74 -9.36 11.53
N TYR A 60 15.86 -9.40 10.54
CA TYR A 60 14.42 -9.22 10.67
C TYR A 60 13.67 -10.46 10.19
N PRO A 61 12.97 -11.21 11.06
CA PRO A 61 12.11 -12.31 10.63
C PRO A 61 10.92 -11.75 9.86
N LEU A 62 10.61 -12.36 8.71
CA LEU A 62 9.49 -11.93 7.86
C LEU A 62 8.22 -12.71 8.16
N LYS A 63 7.08 -12.02 8.08
CA LYS A 63 5.73 -12.58 8.23
C LYS A 63 4.91 -12.28 6.98
N TYR A 64 3.91 -13.11 6.69
CA TYR A 64 2.97 -12.85 5.61
C TYR A 64 2.42 -11.41 5.70
N GLY A 65 2.46 -10.70 4.58
CA GLY A 65 2.03 -9.31 4.50
C GLY A 65 3.11 -8.27 4.72
N ASP A 66 4.32 -8.69 5.11
CA ASP A 66 5.43 -7.76 5.26
C ASP A 66 5.89 -7.22 3.90
N MET A 67 6.05 -5.91 3.85
CA MET A 67 6.75 -5.21 2.78
C MET A 67 8.10 -4.73 3.32
N VAL A 68 9.16 -5.03 2.58
CA VAL A 68 10.51 -4.52 2.85
C VAL A 68 10.89 -3.53 1.77
N LEU A 69 11.45 -2.38 2.14
CA LEU A 69 12.04 -1.44 1.18
C LEU A 69 13.53 -1.30 1.47
N ILE A 70 14.35 -1.65 0.49
CA ILE A 70 15.80 -1.49 0.50
C ILE A 70 16.18 -0.30 -0.39
N PRO A 71 16.69 0.80 0.18
CA PRO A 71 17.23 1.91 -0.61
C PRO A 71 18.54 1.56 -1.33
N PRO A 72 18.91 2.34 -2.34
CA PRO A 72 20.20 2.21 -3.02
C PRO A 72 21.38 2.22 -2.04
N GLY A 73 22.35 1.34 -2.28
CA GLY A 73 23.60 1.23 -1.51
C GLY A 73 23.50 0.48 -0.19
N ILE A 74 22.30 0.14 0.29
CA ILE A 74 22.10 -0.56 1.56
C ILE A 74 22.44 -2.06 1.38
N LYS A 75 23.35 -2.55 2.23
CA LYS A 75 23.75 -3.96 2.24
C LYS A 75 22.66 -4.83 2.86
N HIS A 76 22.27 -5.87 2.14
CA HIS A 76 21.22 -6.79 2.57
C HIS A 76 21.38 -8.19 1.99
N MET A 77 20.67 -9.17 2.58
CA MET A 77 20.49 -10.51 2.03
C MET A 77 19.24 -11.17 2.63
N ALA A 78 18.58 -12.03 1.86
CA ALA A 78 17.56 -12.93 2.37
C ALA A 78 18.21 -14.19 2.96
N MET A 79 17.76 -14.60 4.15
CA MET A 79 18.22 -15.78 4.87
C MET A 79 17.06 -16.76 4.98
N VAL A 80 17.15 -17.89 4.28
CA VAL A 80 16.16 -18.96 4.33
C VAL A 80 16.59 -19.98 5.37
N HIS A 81 15.71 -20.29 6.34
CA HIS A 81 16.05 -21.11 7.50
C HIS A 81 15.61 -22.58 7.36
N GLY A 82 14.52 -22.84 6.64
CA GLY A 82 13.96 -24.19 6.42
C GLY A 82 13.79 -24.52 4.96
N ASN A 83 13.74 -25.83 4.65
CA ASN A 83 13.58 -26.34 3.28
C ASN A 83 12.19 -26.92 3.01
N GLU A 84 11.31 -26.95 4.00
CA GLU A 84 9.99 -27.61 3.91
C GLU A 84 8.94 -26.74 3.23
N ILE A 85 9.08 -25.41 3.38
CA ILE A 85 8.11 -24.42 2.86
C ILE A 85 8.77 -23.63 1.74
N PRO A 86 8.16 -23.54 0.55
CA PRO A 86 8.73 -22.77 -0.54
C PRO A 86 8.81 -21.27 -0.17
N TYR A 87 9.89 -20.62 -0.57
CA TYR A 87 10.07 -19.19 -0.40
C TYR A 87 9.31 -18.44 -1.50
N ARG A 88 8.18 -17.86 -1.14
CA ARG A 88 7.32 -17.11 -2.08
C ARG A 88 7.33 -15.61 -1.78
N ARG A 89 7.53 -14.82 -2.82
CA ARG A 89 7.59 -13.37 -2.73
C ARG A 89 7.31 -12.68 -4.06
N PHE A 90 6.87 -11.44 -4.01
CA PHE A 90 7.07 -10.51 -5.13
C PHE A 90 8.30 -9.65 -4.85
N VAL A 91 8.99 -9.30 -5.91
CA VAL A 91 10.12 -8.37 -5.89
C VAL A 91 9.85 -7.29 -6.93
N PHE A 92 9.89 -6.03 -6.52
CA PHE A 92 9.69 -4.89 -7.39
C PHE A 92 10.90 -3.97 -7.27
N TRP A 93 11.61 -3.79 -8.37
CA TRP A 93 12.75 -2.90 -8.51
C TRP A 93 12.34 -1.64 -9.25
N ILE A 94 12.78 -0.49 -8.78
CA ILE A 94 12.50 0.79 -9.41
C ILE A 94 13.73 1.69 -9.33
N SER A 95 14.14 2.27 -10.47
CA SER A 95 15.33 3.10 -10.54
C SER A 95 15.14 4.43 -9.78
N VAL A 96 16.26 4.98 -9.30
CA VAL A 96 16.28 6.31 -8.66
C VAL A 96 15.79 7.37 -9.64
N GLU A 97 16.18 7.26 -10.92
CA GLU A 97 15.76 8.20 -11.97
C GLU A 97 14.23 8.21 -12.14
N TYR A 98 13.60 7.05 -12.24
CA TYR A 98 12.14 6.96 -12.38
C TYR A 98 11.42 7.47 -11.12
N CYS A 99 11.91 7.16 -9.92
CA CYS A 99 11.37 7.72 -8.68
C CYS A 99 11.44 9.26 -8.67
N ASN A 100 12.56 9.84 -9.13
CA ASN A 100 12.71 11.30 -9.22
C ASN A 100 11.71 11.91 -10.20
N GLN A 101 11.51 11.30 -11.38
CA GLN A 101 10.48 11.73 -12.33
C GLN A 101 9.08 11.71 -11.73
N LEU A 102 8.73 10.67 -10.96
CA LEU A 102 7.45 10.62 -10.26
C LEU A 102 7.33 11.73 -9.20
N MET A 103 8.40 12.01 -8.47
CA MET A 103 8.42 13.09 -7.46
C MET A 103 8.30 14.48 -8.08
N GLU A 104 8.77 14.69 -9.32
CA GLU A 104 8.52 15.92 -10.08
C GLU A 104 7.04 16.12 -10.40
N VAL A 105 6.29 15.03 -10.64
CA VAL A 105 4.83 15.09 -10.83
C VAL A 105 4.12 15.38 -9.52
N SER A 106 4.50 14.72 -8.43
CA SER A 106 3.96 14.95 -7.08
C SER A 106 4.91 14.42 -6.01
N SER A 107 5.19 15.24 -5.00
CA SER A 107 5.98 14.84 -3.82
C SER A 107 5.39 13.63 -3.07
N SER A 108 4.10 13.34 -3.26
CA SER A 108 3.42 12.18 -2.66
C SER A 108 4.01 10.83 -3.10
N TYR A 109 4.71 10.78 -4.24
CA TYR A 109 5.40 9.58 -4.69
C TYR A 109 6.72 9.27 -3.93
N GLY A 110 7.28 10.26 -3.22
CA GLY A 110 8.57 10.13 -2.55
C GLY A 110 8.54 9.89 -1.06
N TYR A 111 7.37 9.98 -0.42
CA TYR A 111 7.25 9.92 1.04
C TYR A 111 7.92 8.68 1.65
N LEU A 112 7.61 7.49 1.13
CA LEU A 112 8.12 6.22 1.62
C LEU A 112 9.65 6.13 1.46
N MET A 113 10.19 6.50 0.27
CA MET A 113 11.62 6.49 -0.01
C MET A 113 12.39 7.44 0.93
N GLN A 114 11.89 8.65 1.11
CA GLN A 114 12.49 9.64 2.02
C GLN A 114 12.41 9.18 3.48
N ASN A 115 11.27 8.61 3.88
CA ASN A 115 11.03 8.12 5.24
C ASN A 115 12.03 7.01 5.62
N VAL A 116 12.24 6.03 4.72
CA VAL A 116 13.19 4.92 4.95
C VAL A 116 14.63 5.43 5.09
N LEU A 117 15.03 6.39 4.25
CA LEU A 117 16.37 6.99 4.32
C LEU A 117 16.62 7.72 5.64
N VAL A 118 15.60 8.39 6.18
CA VAL A 118 15.71 9.18 7.42
C VAL A 118 15.58 8.30 8.65
N LYS A 119 14.54 7.44 8.70
CA LYS A 119 14.21 6.63 9.89
C LYS A 119 14.95 5.31 9.96
N LYS A 120 15.53 4.84 8.86
CA LYS A 120 16.16 3.52 8.71
C LYS A 120 15.22 2.36 9.11
N THR A 121 13.92 2.55 8.91
CA THR A 121 12.90 1.53 9.11
C THR A 121 12.61 0.88 7.77
N TYR A 122 13.06 -0.36 7.59
CA TYR A 122 13.02 -1.06 6.30
C TYR A 122 11.81 -1.97 6.16
N ILE A 123 11.19 -2.39 7.28
CA ILE A 123 10.09 -3.36 7.31
C ILE A 123 8.78 -2.66 7.64
N PHE A 124 7.75 -2.91 6.84
CA PHE A 124 6.40 -2.38 7.00
C PHE A 124 5.42 -3.54 7.10
N HIS A 125 4.78 -3.67 8.26
CA HIS A 125 3.78 -4.70 8.49
C HIS A 125 2.42 -4.26 7.97
N ASN A 126 1.80 -5.08 7.16
CA ASN A 126 0.47 -4.82 6.62
C ASN A 126 -0.51 -5.89 7.12
N ASP A 127 -1.73 -5.47 7.44
CA ASP A 127 -2.83 -6.40 7.67
C ASP A 127 -3.24 -7.10 6.36
N LEU A 128 -4.08 -8.13 6.50
CA LEU A 128 -4.53 -8.95 5.38
C LEU A 128 -5.23 -8.12 4.28
N ILE A 129 -6.06 -7.15 4.66
CA ILE A 129 -6.86 -6.35 3.71
C ILE A 129 -5.93 -5.43 2.92
N THR A 130 -5.05 -4.73 3.62
CA THR A 130 -4.05 -3.82 3.03
C THR A 130 -3.13 -4.59 2.09
N PHE A 131 -2.63 -5.75 2.52
CA PHE A 131 -1.73 -6.55 1.71
C PHE A 131 -2.41 -7.13 0.45
N ASN A 132 -3.66 -7.59 0.55
CA ASN A 132 -4.44 -8.02 -0.61
C ASN A 132 -4.63 -6.88 -1.63
N THR A 133 -4.79 -5.65 -1.17
CA THR A 133 -4.87 -4.46 -2.03
C THR A 133 -3.56 -4.21 -2.78
N ILE A 134 -2.41 -4.41 -2.13
CA ILE A 134 -1.08 -4.35 -2.76
C ILE A 134 -0.93 -5.48 -3.79
N GLN A 135 -1.24 -6.72 -3.41
CA GLN A 135 -1.13 -7.88 -4.30
C GLN A 135 -1.97 -7.71 -5.57
N TYR A 136 -3.19 -7.19 -5.45
CA TYR A 136 -4.06 -6.94 -6.59
C TYR A 136 -3.39 -6.01 -7.63
N ARG A 137 -2.75 -4.93 -7.18
CA ARG A 137 -2.02 -4.00 -8.06
C ARG A 137 -0.80 -4.64 -8.70
N ILE A 138 -0.07 -5.44 -7.94
CA ILE A 138 1.08 -6.20 -8.44
C ILE A 138 0.62 -7.17 -9.54
N PHE A 139 -0.47 -7.91 -9.32
CA PHE A 139 -1.00 -8.83 -10.33
C PHE A 139 -1.48 -8.09 -11.59
N GLN A 140 -2.16 -6.95 -11.45
CA GLN A 140 -2.56 -6.13 -12.59
C GLN A 140 -1.33 -5.69 -13.40
N LEU A 141 -0.28 -5.21 -12.73
CA LEU A 141 0.94 -4.78 -13.39
C LEU A 141 1.63 -5.95 -14.14
N ILE A 142 1.80 -7.10 -13.48
CA ILE A 142 2.42 -8.29 -14.10
C ILE A 142 1.58 -8.78 -15.30
N GLU A 143 0.26 -8.77 -15.17
CA GLU A 143 -0.63 -9.16 -16.25
C GLU A 143 -0.49 -8.23 -17.45
N GLU A 144 -0.43 -6.91 -17.22
CA GLU A 144 -0.33 -5.92 -18.27
C GLU A 144 1.02 -5.98 -18.99
N ILE A 145 2.13 -6.16 -18.24
CA ILE A 145 3.47 -6.36 -18.82
C ILE A 145 3.49 -7.58 -19.77
N LYS A 146 2.75 -8.65 -19.44
CA LYS A 146 2.67 -9.89 -20.24
C LYS A 146 1.61 -9.83 -21.37
N SER A 147 0.80 -8.79 -21.40
CA SER A 147 -0.26 -8.63 -22.41
C SER A 147 0.28 -8.09 -23.73
N GLU A 148 -0.50 -8.29 -24.80
CA GLU A 148 -0.27 -7.65 -26.12
C GLU A 148 -1.49 -6.77 -26.48
N ARG A 149 -2.11 -6.14 -25.47
CA ARG A 149 -3.30 -5.32 -25.64
C ARG A 149 -2.96 -3.93 -26.19
N PHE A 150 -3.92 -3.33 -26.88
CA PHE A 150 -3.82 -1.93 -27.31
C PHE A 150 -3.58 -1.02 -26.09
N GLY A 151 -2.63 -0.09 -26.23
CA GLY A 151 -2.29 0.85 -25.16
C GLY A 151 -1.50 0.25 -23.98
N LYS A 152 -0.88 -0.93 -24.15
CA LYS A 152 -0.08 -1.63 -23.15
C LYS A 152 0.91 -0.72 -22.42
N GLU A 153 1.73 0.03 -23.14
CA GLU A 153 2.77 0.89 -22.54
C GLU A 153 2.18 1.95 -21.61
N ALA A 154 1.12 2.64 -22.09
CA ALA A 154 0.40 3.62 -21.27
C ALA A 154 -0.25 2.97 -20.03
N LYS A 155 -0.84 1.78 -20.21
CA LYS A 155 -1.47 1.06 -19.09
C LYS A 155 -0.44 0.56 -18.08
N VAL A 156 0.70 0.06 -18.51
CA VAL A 156 1.82 -0.35 -17.65
C VAL A 156 2.31 0.84 -16.84
N SER A 157 2.53 2.01 -17.46
CA SER A 157 2.92 3.22 -16.75
C SER A 157 1.90 3.63 -15.68
N LEU A 158 0.61 3.60 -16.01
CA LEU A 158 -0.46 3.87 -15.03
C LEU A 158 -0.45 2.87 -13.87
N CYS A 159 -0.24 1.58 -14.13
CA CYS A 159 -0.20 0.56 -13.08
C CYS A 159 1.01 0.73 -12.14
N VAL A 160 2.18 1.07 -12.67
CA VAL A 160 3.37 1.34 -11.86
C VAL A 160 3.15 2.57 -10.99
N ASN A 161 2.67 3.66 -11.58
CA ASN A 161 2.43 4.91 -10.85
C ASN A 161 1.37 4.70 -9.75
N ASP A 162 0.28 3.98 -10.03
CA ASP A 162 -0.73 3.63 -9.02
C ASP A 162 -0.14 2.76 -7.90
N LEU A 163 0.67 1.76 -8.23
CA LEU A 163 1.34 0.92 -7.23
C LEU A 163 2.24 1.77 -6.32
N VAL A 164 3.15 2.57 -6.89
CA VAL A 164 4.07 3.41 -6.11
C VAL A 164 3.31 4.39 -5.23
N LEU A 165 2.29 5.07 -5.76
CA LEU A 165 1.47 6.00 -4.98
C LEU A 165 0.73 5.30 -3.84
N GLN A 166 0.19 4.11 -4.09
CA GLN A 166 -0.51 3.34 -3.05
C GLN A 166 0.42 2.90 -1.93
N LEU A 167 1.64 2.45 -2.24
CA LEU A 167 2.64 2.10 -1.21
C LEU A 167 3.00 3.30 -0.35
N ASN A 168 3.21 4.47 -0.95
CA ASN A 168 3.45 5.72 -0.23
C ASN A 168 2.27 6.10 0.67
N ARG A 169 1.05 6.00 0.16
CA ARG A 169 -0.18 6.31 0.91
C ARG A 169 -0.35 5.39 2.12
N ILE A 170 -0.20 4.08 1.95
CA ILE A 170 -0.33 3.10 3.03
C ILE A 170 0.63 3.45 4.18
N VAL A 171 1.91 3.67 3.88
CA VAL A 171 2.91 3.98 4.91
C VAL A 171 2.66 5.35 5.53
N TYR A 172 2.24 6.34 4.74
CA TYR A 172 1.86 7.66 5.27
C TYR A 172 0.70 7.55 6.26
N GLU A 173 -0.37 6.85 5.90
CA GLU A 173 -1.57 6.68 6.74
C GLU A 173 -1.28 5.87 8.00
N GLN A 174 -0.44 4.82 7.92
CA GLN A 174 0.01 4.05 9.08
C GLN A 174 0.83 4.90 10.07
N GLN A 175 1.65 5.82 9.57
CA GLN A 175 2.51 6.65 10.42
C GLN A 175 1.83 7.96 10.86
N ASN A 176 0.76 8.34 10.20
CA ASN A 176 -0.05 9.52 10.50
C ASN A 176 -1.52 9.08 10.63
N PRO A 177 -1.87 8.26 11.63
CA PRO A 177 -3.24 7.86 11.84
C PRO A 177 -4.07 9.14 12.08
N LYS A 178 -5.23 9.22 11.42
CA LYS A 178 -6.19 10.30 11.71
C LYS A 178 -6.41 10.30 13.22
N SER A 179 -6.16 11.41 13.88
CA SER A 179 -6.33 11.45 15.32
C SER A 179 -7.81 11.19 15.64
N GLU A 180 -8.10 10.36 16.64
CA GLU A 180 -9.47 10.19 17.18
C GLU A 180 -10.15 11.56 17.43
N LYS A 181 -9.34 12.57 17.71
CA LYS A 181 -9.75 13.96 17.89
C LYS A 181 -10.24 14.62 16.59
N GLU A 182 -9.68 14.29 15.43
CA GLU A 182 -10.17 14.82 14.12
C GLU A 182 -11.45 14.11 13.69
N GLU A 183 -11.58 12.82 13.94
CA GLU A 183 -12.83 12.09 13.68
C GLU A 183 -13.94 12.51 14.65
N GLN A 184 -13.64 12.71 15.93
CA GLN A 184 -14.56 13.27 16.89
C GLN A 184 -14.98 14.70 16.53
N ASN A 185 -14.05 15.54 16.09
CA ASN A 185 -14.36 16.89 15.63
C ASN A 185 -15.25 16.87 14.38
N LEU A 186 -14.94 16.00 13.40
CA LEU A 186 -15.75 15.84 12.20
C LEU A 186 -17.16 15.36 12.57
N TYR A 187 -17.29 14.36 13.42
CA TYR A 187 -18.57 13.85 13.91
C TYR A 187 -19.38 14.96 14.60
N GLN A 188 -18.78 15.72 15.52
CA GLN A 188 -19.45 16.81 16.21
C GLN A 188 -19.90 17.92 15.24
N ASN A 189 -19.06 18.30 14.29
CA ASN A 189 -19.42 19.29 13.27
C ASN A 189 -20.59 18.84 12.40
N ILE A 190 -20.64 17.55 12.04
CA ILE A 190 -21.77 16.98 11.31
C ILE A 190 -23.05 17.02 12.15
N ILE A 191 -22.97 16.67 13.44
CA ILE A 191 -24.11 16.75 14.36
C ILE A 191 -24.64 18.18 14.45
N TYR A 192 -23.77 19.17 14.70
CA TYR A 192 -24.19 20.59 14.75
C TYR A 192 -24.83 21.05 13.44
N TYR A 193 -24.23 20.68 12.32
CA TYR A 193 -24.78 21.01 11.01
C TYR A 193 -26.17 20.40 10.79
N ILE A 194 -26.38 19.14 11.15
CA ILE A 194 -27.69 18.49 11.07
C ILE A 194 -28.70 19.19 11.98
N ASP A 195 -28.33 19.49 13.22
CA ASP A 195 -29.22 20.11 14.20
C ASP A 195 -29.64 21.53 13.79
N ASP A 196 -28.77 22.26 13.08
CA ASP A 196 -29.06 23.61 12.56
C ASP A 196 -29.89 23.63 11.26
N HIS A 197 -29.97 22.47 10.53
CA HIS A 197 -30.63 22.39 9.21
C HIS A 197 -31.70 21.29 9.16
N LEU A 198 -32.38 21.03 10.29
CA LEU A 198 -33.38 19.96 10.38
C LEU A 198 -34.62 20.19 9.49
N ASP A 199 -34.90 21.42 9.10
CA ASP A 199 -35.99 21.85 8.21
C ASP A 199 -35.62 21.68 6.72
N GLU A 200 -34.35 21.45 6.39
CA GLU A 200 -33.88 21.27 5.02
C GLU A 200 -33.81 19.77 4.61
N GLU A 201 -33.69 19.51 3.32
CA GLU A 201 -33.34 18.16 2.84
C GLU A 201 -31.89 17.83 3.21
N LEU A 202 -31.71 16.79 4.02
CA LEU A 202 -30.39 16.32 4.44
C LEU A 202 -30.18 14.88 3.97
N SER A 203 -29.23 14.70 3.04
CA SER A 203 -28.79 13.40 2.56
C SER A 203 -27.32 13.14 2.91
N LEU A 204 -26.93 11.85 2.89
CA LEU A 204 -25.51 11.49 3.06
C LEU A 204 -24.60 12.11 2.00
N GLU A 205 -25.11 12.27 0.78
CA GLU A 205 -24.42 12.90 -0.34
C GLU A 205 -24.17 14.39 -0.10
N GLN A 206 -25.18 15.10 0.42
CA GLN A 206 -25.06 16.53 0.75
C GLN A 206 -24.07 16.74 1.90
N LEU A 207 -24.18 15.96 2.97
CA LEU A 207 -23.22 16.01 4.08
C LEU A 207 -21.79 15.67 3.61
N ALA A 208 -21.62 14.67 2.76
CA ALA A 208 -20.33 14.30 2.20
C ALA A 208 -19.71 15.45 1.39
N GLY A 209 -20.52 16.14 0.59
CA GLY A 209 -20.10 17.34 -0.14
C GLY A 209 -19.75 18.52 0.77
N GLN A 210 -20.55 18.77 1.81
CA GLN A 210 -20.34 19.87 2.76
C GLN A 210 -19.05 19.71 3.56
N PHE A 211 -18.72 18.47 3.98
CA PHE A 211 -17.56 18.19 4.82
C PHE A 211 -16.36 17.66 4.03
N PHE A 212 -16.44 17.61 2.70
CA PHE A 212 -15.38 17.11 1.81
C PHE A 212 -14.87 15.70 2.15
N VAL A 213 -15.77 14.81 2.57
CA VAL A 213 -15.49 13.43 2.91
C VAL A 213 -16.39 12.47 2.13
N SER A 214 -16.05 11.17 2.10
CA SER A 214 -16.92 10.19 1.46
C SER A 214 -18.18 9.92 2.30
N LYS A 215 -19.30 9.64 1.63
CA LYS A 215 -20.54 9.25 2.32
C LYS A 215 -20.39 7.98 3.17
N TYR A 216 -19.50 7.07 2.76
CA TYR A 216 -19.19 5.86 3.51
C TYR A 216 -18.46 6.18 4.82
N HIS A 217 -17.59 7.18 4.83
CA HIS A 217 -16.88 7.64 6.01
C HIS A 217 -17.85 8.25 7.04
N ILE A 218 -18.79 9.11 6.59
CA ILE A 218 -19.84 9.64 7.47
C ILE A 218 -20.70 8.52 8.04
N ALA A 219 -21.15 7.58 7.20
CA ALA A 219 -21.99 6.46 7.65
C ALA A 219 -21.26 5.58 8.68
N HIS A 220 -19.96 5.37 8.50
CA HIS A 220 -19.10 4.61 9.43
C HIS A 220 -19.00 5.32 10.78
N ILE A 221 -18.58 6.58 10.79
CA ILE A 221 -18.43 7.39 12.01
C ILE A 221 -19.74 7.43 12.80
N PHE A 222 -20.89 7.69 12.14
CA PHE A 222 -22.18 7.72 12.82
C PHE A 222 -22.56 6.37 13.44
N LYS A 223 -22.29 5.27 12.72
CA LYS A 223 -22.58 3.93 13.22
C LYS A 223 -21.70 3.58 14.41
N GLU A 224 -20.45 3.98 14.37
CA GLU A 224 -19.48 3.71 15.44
C GLU A 224 -19.75 4.56 16.69
N GLN A 225 -19.99 5.87 16.53
CA GLN A 225 -20.19 6.80 17.65
C GLN A 225 -21.58 6.77 18.26
N MET A 226 -22.63 6.52 17.45
CA MET A 226 -24.02 6.58 17.89
C MET A 226 -24.77 5.25 17.86
N GLY A 227 -24.26 4.24 17.17
CA GLY A 227 -24.98 3.01 16.92
C GLY A 227 -26.17 3.15 15.93
N LEU A 228 -26.41 4.37 15.41
CA LEU A 228 -27.52 4.71 14.50
C LEU A 228 -26.99 5.13 13.14
N SER A 229 -27.83 5.03 12.09
CA SER A 229 -27.53 5.68 10.81
C SER A 229 -27.84 7.19 10.88
N VAL A 230 -27.21 7.97 10.00
CA VAL A 230 -27.48 9.41 9.85
C VAL A 230 -28.97 9.66 9.64
N HIS A 231 -29.61 8.91 8.77
CA HIS A 231 -31.04 9.03 8.50
C HIS A 231 -31.91 8.79 9.75
N GLN A 232 -31.58 7.77 10.54
CA GLN A 232 -32.29 7.50 11.80
C GLN A 232 -32.09 8.64 12.81
N TYR A 233 -30.90 9.24 12.86
CA TYR A 233 -30.63 10.38 13.69
C TYR A 233 -31.46 11.60 13.28
N ILE A 234 -31.48 11.95 12.00
CA ILE A 234 -32.30 13.09 11.47
C ILE A 234 -33.78 12.88 11.78
N LEU A 235 -34.33 11.69 11.52
CA LEU A 235 -35.72 11.38 11.83
C LEU A 235 -36.03 11.54 13.32
N LYS A 236 -35.18 11.04 14.19
CA LYS A 236 -35.33 11.15 15.64
C LYS A 236 -35.33 12.60 16.09
N LYS A 237 -34.45 13.44 15.56
CA LYS A 237 -34.36 14.86 15.87
C LYS A 237 -35.57 15.63 15.37
N ARG A 238 -36.05 15.38 14.18
CA ARG A 238 -37.30 16.01 13.64
C ARG A 238 -38.53 15.68 14.48
N MET A 239 -38.62 14.42 14.96
CA MET A 239 -39.71 14.03 15.86
C MET A 239 -39.63 14.68 17.24
N GLN A 240 -38.46 15.10 17.70
CA GLN A 240 -38.28 15.79 18.97
C GLN A 240 -38.52 17.29 18.86
N ALA A 241 -38.35 17.85 17.68
CA ALA A 241 -38.56 19.28 17.40
C ALA A 241 -40.01 19.63 17.00
N SER A 242 -40.87 18.62 16.75
CA SER A 242 -42.29 18.75 16.45
C SER A 242 -43.14 18.71 17.71
#